data_29ca52c7675b5054b54fc34fbcfdfb26
#
_entry.id   29ca52c7675b5054b54fc34fbcfdfb26
#
_cell.length_a   1.000
_cell.length_b   1.000
_cell.length_c   1.000
_cell.angle_alpha   90.00
_cell.angle_beta   90.00
_cell.angle_gamma   90.00
#
_symmetry.space_group_name_H-M   'P 1'
#
loop_
_entity.id
_entity.type
_entity.pdbx_description
1 polymer ?
#
loop_
_entity_poly.entity_id
_entity_poly.type
_entity_poly.pdbx_seq_one_letter_code
_entity_poly.pdbx_strand_id
1 'polypeptide(L)'
;HKSSRGLGDVYKRQAVNGKKLSPEKLLSKLNILAGKNGIGRVDLVENRFIGIKSRGVYETPGGTVLYTAHRAIESVTLDKETAHKKERIMPEYAELVYNGYWFSKKRLKLQKLIDKKRSKVSGDIVLSLCKGNITVLSRRTKNKAYSMKKVSFEENKTFNKRKVENFIKFHSKQLNKA
;
A
#
# COMPACT_ATOMS: atom_id res chain seq x y z
N HIS A 1 19.16 -4.26 -10.14
CA HIS A 1 18.11 -4.37 -9.14
C HIS A 1 18.28 -3.32 -8.04
N LYS A 2 17.23 -2.57 -7.76
CA LYS A 2 17.30 -1.47 -6.78
C LYS A 2 16.30 -1.74 -5.64
N SER A 3 16.80 -1.88 -4.42
CA SER A 3 15.97 -2.10 -3.23
C SER A 3 15.67 -0.79 -2.51
N SER A 4 14.43 -0.62 -2.03
CA SER A 4 14.09 0.42 -1.08
C SER A 4 13.64 -0.20 0.24
N ARG A 5 14.11 0.35 1.35
CA ARG A 5 13.74 -0.08 2.70
C ARG A 5 12.74 0.90 3.31
N GLY A 6 11.59 0.37 3.69
CA GLY A 6 10.66 1.00 4.62
C GLY A 6 9.93 2.23 4.13
N LEU A 7 8.74 2.03 3.63
CA LEU A 7 7.76 3.08 3.37
C LEU A 7 6.65 3.01 4.39
N GLY A 8 6.77 3.69 5.49
CA GLY A 8 5.69 3.68 6.46
C GLY A 8 6.00 4.45 7.72
N ASP A 9 6.35 5.62 7.67
CA ASP A 9 6.37 6.65 8.69
C ASP A 9 7.31 7.77 8.28
N VAL A 10 6.86 9.00 8.33
CA VAL A 10 7.68 10.19 8.07
C VAL A 10 8.91 10.21 8.98
N TYR A 11 8.83 9.55 10.14
CA TYR A 11 9.90 9.44 11.13
C TYR A 11 10.74 8.16 11.03
N LYS A 12 10.37 7.17 10.21
CA LYS A 12 11.17 5.96 10.05
C LYS A 12 12.27 6.16 9.02
N ARG A 13 13.45 5.69 9.38
CA ARG A 13 14.64 5.76 8.50
C ARG A 13 14.37 4.98 7.22
N GLN A 14 14.32 5.67 6.09
CA GLN A 14 14.14 5.08 4.77
C GLN A 14 15.47 5.07 4.03
N ALA A 15 15.66 4.04 3.20
CA ALA A 15 16.87 3.89 2.41
C ALA A 15 16.54 3.48 0.97
N VAL A 16 17.35 3.95 0.04
CA VAL A 16 17.33 3.50 -1.36
C VAL A 16 18.70 2.94 -1.70
N ASN A 17 18.74 1.69 -2.16
CA ASN A 17 19.98 0.97 -2.48
C ASN A 17 20.99 0.98 -1.29
N GLY A 18 20.49 0.70 -0.08
CA GLY A 18 21.30 0.65 1.14
C GLY A 18 21.67 2.02 1.75
N LYS A 19 21.47 3.14 1.05
CA LYS A 19 21.77 4.47 1.55
C LYS A 19 20.56 5.07 2.27
N LYS A 20 20.74 5.42 3.54
CA LYS A 20 19.74 6.18 4.32
C LYS A 20 19.69 7.61 3.80
N LEU A 21 18.52 8.13 3.58
CA LEU A 21 18.28 9.47 3.03
C LEU A 21 17.20 10.18 3.85
N SER A 22 17.25 11.52 3.85
CA SER A 22 16.11 12.32 4.30
C SER A 22 14.90 12.09 3.38
N PRO A 23 13.66 12.32 3.83
CA PRO A 23 12.47 12.14 2.98
C PRO A 23 12.55 12.89 1.66
N GLU A 24 13.02 14.13 1.68
CA GLU A 24 13.22 14.97 0.50
C GLU A 24 14.23 14.37 -0.49
N LYS A 25 15.43 14.03 -0.01
CA LYS A 25 16.48 13.41 -0.83
C LYS A 25 16.07 12.05 -1.36
N LEU A 26 15.28 11.29 -0.60
CA LEU A 26 14.73 10.02 -1.00
C LEU A 26 13.75 10.18 -2.16
N LEU A 27 12.79 11.11 -2.03
CA LEU A 27 11.81 11.39 -3.09
C LEU A 27 12.50 11.91 -4.36
N SER A 28 13.41 12.86 -4.22
CA SER A 28 14.21 13.39 -5.35
C SER A 28 14.97 12.27 -6.08
N LYS A 29 15.63 11.37 -5.34
CA LYS A 29 16.35 10.24 -5.92
C LYS A 29 15.40 9.26 -6.62
N LEU A 30 14.24 8.98 -6.05
CA LEU A 30 13.25 8.11 -6.68
C LEU A 30 12.65 8.76 -7.93
N ASN A 31 12.41 10.06 -7.93
CA ASN A 31 11.98 10.80 -9.12
C ASN A 31 12.96 10.63 -10.28
N ILE A 32 14.27 10.78 -10.02
CA ILE A 32 15.29 10.60 -11.05
C ILE A 32 15.30 9.16 -11.57
N LEU A 33 15.29 8.16 -10.68
CA LEU A 33 15.37 6.76 -11.05
C LEU A 33 14.14 6.27 -11.81
N ALA A 34 12.96 6.65 -11.35
CA ALA A 34 11.69 6.25 -11.94
C ALA A 34 11.38 7.04 -13.21
N GLY A 35 11.68 8.34 -13.24
CA GLY A 35 11.51 9.20 -14.41
C GLY A 35 12.32 8.75 -15.61
N LYS A 36 13.57 8.32 -15.41
CA LYS A 36 14.41 7.72 -16.46
C LYS A 36 13.79 6.46 -17.10
N ASN A 37 12.89 5.80 -16.39
CA ASN A 37 12.18 4.61 -16.88
C ASN A 37 10.73 4.92 -17.33
N GLY A 38 10.34 6.18 -17.42
CA GLY A 38 9.01 6.59 -17.86
C GLY A 38 7.88 6.25 -16.87
N ILE A 39 8.19 6.04 -15.61
CA ILE A 39 7.23 5.63 -14.58
C ILE A 39 6.46 6.84 -14.05
N GLY A 40 5.19 6.63 -13.73
CA GLY A 40 4.34 7.61 -13.03
C GLY A 40 3.66 8.62 -13.94
N ARG A 41 3.57 8.34 -15.23
CA ARG A 41 2.75 9.11 -16.18
C ARG A 41 1.31 8.65 -16.11
N VAL A 42 0.40 9.58 -15.92
CA VAL A 42 -1.04 9.34 -15.82
C VAL A 42 -1.78 10.38 -16.66
N ASP A 43 -2.67 9.91 -17.52
CA ASP A 43 -3.62 10.71 -18.28
C ASP A 43 -5.02 10.30 -17.80
N LEU A 44 -5.75 11.20 -17.19
CA LEU A 44 -7.06 10.89 -16.60
C LEU A 44 -8.03 12.07 -16.70
N VAL A 45 -9.31 11.75 -16.67
CA VAL A 45 -10.38 12.73 -16.48
C VAL A 45 -10.83 12.71 -15.04
N GLU A 46 -10.69 13.83 -14.36
CA GLU A 46 -11.00 13.99 -12.94
C GLU A 46 -12.27 14.84 -12.74
N ASN A 47 -12.98 14.57 -11.64
CA ASN A 47 -14.13 15.34 -11.22
C ASN A 47 -13.64 16.47 -10.32
N ARG A 48 -13.83 17.71 -10.76
CA ARG A 48 -13.47 18.89 -9.96
C ARG A 48 -14.50 19.14 -8.86
N PHE A 49 -14.06 19.73 -7.75
CA PHE A 49 -14.93 20.10 -6.62
C PHE A 49 -16.15 20.94 -7.03
N ILE A 50 -16.00 21.78 -8.05
CA ILE A 50 -17.07 22.62 -8.61
C ILE A 50 -18.04 21.88 -9.55
N GLY A 51 -17.96 20.55 -9.62
CA GLY A 51 -18.91 19.74 -10.38
C GLY A 51 -18.61 19.57 -11.89
N ILE A 52 -17.52 20.12 -12.39
CA ILE A 52 -17.07 19.93 -13.80
C ILE A 52 -16.03 18.82 -13.91
N LYS A 53 -15.86 18.28 -15.11
CA LYS A 53 -14.79 17.35 -15.44
C LYS A 53 -13.63 18.10 -16.12
N SER A 54 -12.40 17.69 -15.82
CA SER A 54 -11.22 18.18 -16.53
C SER A 54 -10.23 17.06 -16.78
N ARG A 55 -9.56 17.08 -17.92
CA ARG A 55 -8.45 16.18 -18.21
C ARG A 55 -7.18 16.71 -17.55
N GLY A 56 -6.46 15.83 -16.86
CA GLY A 56 -5.15 16.09 -16.31
C GLY A 56 -4.11 15.08 -16.79
N VAL A 57 -2.92 15.57 -17.13
CA VAL A 57 -1.75 14.75 -17.43
C VAL A 57 -0.71 15.02 -16.36
N TYR A 58 -0.32 13.97 -15.64
CA TYR A 58 0.55 14.10 -14.48
C TYR A 58 1.78 13.20 -14.60
N GLU A 59 2.89 13.63 -13.98
CA GLU A 59 4.08 12.83 -13.80
C GLU A 59 4.44 12.78 -12.31
N THR A 60 4.32 11.61 -11.70
CA THR A 60 4.62 11.38 -10.28
C THR A 60 5.54 10.16 -10.10
N PRO A 61 6.74 10.15 -10.69
CA PRO A 61 7.55 8.94 -10.77
C PRO A 61 7.95 8.39 -9.40
N GLY A 62 8.51 9.21 -8.52
CA GLY A 62 8.91 8.80 -7.16
C GLY A 62 7.71 8.44 -6.30
N GLY A 63 6.61 9.20 -6.38
CA GLY A 63 5.37 8.92 -5.68
C GLY A 63 4.78 7.55 -6.07
N THR A 64 4.80 7.23 -7.36
CA THR A 64 4.33 5.93 -7.88
C THR A 64 5.17 4.77 -7.36
N VAL A 65 6.50 4.91 -7.33
CA VAL A 65 7.39 3.89 -6.74
C VAL A 65 7.10 3.71 -5.24
N LEU A 66 6.95 4.81 -4.50
CA LEU A 66 6.65 4.79 -3.08
C LEU A 66 5.30 4.12 -2.81
N TYR A 67 4.27 4.46 -3.56
CA TYR A 67 2.94 3.85 -3.47
C TYR A 67 2.98 2.35 -3.72
N THR A 68 3.61 1.93 -4.82
CA THR A 68 3.72 0.51 -5.18
C THR A 68 4.48 -0.28 -4.11
N ALA A 69 5.60 0.25 -3.62
CA ALA A 69 6.38 -0.37 -2.57
C ALA A 69 5.61 -0.49 -1.25
N HIS A 70 4.89 0.57 -0.86
CA HIS A 70 4.08 0.58 0.36
C HIS A 70 2.95 -0.44 0.29
N ARG A 71 2.17 -0.46 -0.79
CA ARG A 71 1.10 -1.46 -1.02
C ARG A 71 1.63 -2.89 -0.99
N ALA A 72 2.81 -3.13 -1.57
CA ALA A 72 3.43 -4.44 -1.58
C ALA A 72 3.87 -4.91 -0.17
N ILE A 73 4.29 -4.02 0.72
CA ILE A 73 4.57 -4.36 2.13
C ILE A 73 3.28 -4.52 2.93
N GLU A 74 2.27 -3.67 2.71
CA GLU A 74 0.96 -3.81 3.34
C GLU A 74 0.34 -5.18 3.09
N SER A 75 0.44 -5.69 1.87
CA SER A 75 -0.15 -6.99 1.49
C SER A 75 0.38 -8.18 2.31
N VAL A 76 1.57 -8.07 2.90
CA VAL A 76 2.19 -9.12 3.71
C VAL A 76 2.22 -8.83 5.22
N THR A 77 1.85 -7.61 5.63
CA THR A 77 1.93 -7.17 7.04
C THR A 77 0.58 -6.88 7.67
N LEU A 78 -0.43 -6.49 6.89
CA LEU A 78 -1.77 -6.22 7.38
C LEU A 78 -2.62 -7.48 7.39
N ASP A 79 -3.42 -7.65 8.44
CA ASP A 79 -4.50 -8.63 8.47
C ASP A 79 -5.65 -8.19 7.55
N LYS A 80 -6.51 -9.16 7.16
CA LYS A 80 -7.63 -8.96 6.23
C LYS A 80 -8.56 -7.82 6.67
N GLU A 81 -8.95 -7.80 7.93
CA GLU A 81 -9.91 -6.79 8.44
C GLU A 81 -9.32 -5.38 8.39
N THR A 82 -8.05 -5.24 8.78
CA THR A 82 -7.33 -3.96 8.72
C THR A 82 -7.16 -3.48 7.29
N ALA A 83 -6.80 -4.37 6.36
CA ALA A 83 -6.65 -4.04 4.94
C ALA A 83 -8.00 -3.57 4.35
N HIS A 84 -9.09 -4.31 4.56
CA HIS A 84 -10.42 -3.94 4.07
C HIS A 84 -10.94 -2.64 4.71
N LYS A 85 -10.69 -2.44 6.01
CA LYS A 85 -11.07 -1.18 6.68
C LYS A 85 -10.35 0.01 6.07
N LYS A 86 -9.04 -0.14 5.83
CA LYS A 86 -8.25 0.90 5.17
C LYS A 86 -8.78 1.20 3.77
N GLU A 87 -9.04 0.19 2.95
CA GLU A 87 -9.56 0.37 1.59
C GLU A 87 -10.91 1.10 1.57
N ARG A 88 -11.78 0.86 2.55
CA ARG A 88 -13.05 1.56 2.67
C ARG A 88 -12.92 3.04 3.03
N ILE A 89 -11.94 3.40 3.85
CA ILE A 89 -11.76 4.80 4.27
C ILE A 89 -10.90 5.62 3.32
N MET A 90 -10.11 4.98 2.46
CA MET A 90 -9.18 5.70 1.56
C MET A 90 -9.87 6.62 0.56
N PRO A 91 -10.99 6.25 -0.11
CA PRO A 91 -11.70 7.15 -1.01
C PRO A 91 -12.17 8.42 -0.30
N GLU A 92 -12.78 8.26 0.89
CA GLU A 92 -13.26 9.38 1.69
C GLU A 92 -12.11 10.30 2.15
N TYR A 93 -10.98 9.70 2.55
CA TYR A 93 -9.79 10.45 2.92
C TYR A 93 -9.23 11.23 1.71
N ALA A 94 -9.15 10.60 0.55
CA ALA A 94 -8.67 11.22 -0.68
C ALA A 94 -9.57 12.38 -1.13
N GLU A 95 -10.89 12.22 -1.03
CA GLU A 95 -11.86 13.27 -1.33
C GLU A 95 -11.68 14.49 -0.43
N LEU A 96 -11.53 14.27 0.88
CA LEU A 96 -11.29 15.37 1.83
C LEU A 96 -10.00 16.14 1.51
N VAL A 97 -8.94 15.42 1.12
CA VAL A 97 -7.67 16.04 0.74
C VAL A 97 -7.83 16.81 -0.57
N TYR A 98 -8.45 16.19 -1.58
CA TYR A 98 -8.67 16.79 -2.90
C TYR A 98 -9.51 18.07 -2.82
N ASN A 99 -10.55 18.07 -1.99
CA ASN A 99 -11.45 19.21 -1.79
C ASN A 99 -10.90 20.30 -0.84
N GLY A 100 -9.64 20.17 -0.40
CA GLY A 100 -8.99 21.17 0.44
C GLY A 100 -9.33 21.10 1.93
N TYR A 101 -10.04 20.06 2.41
CA TYR A 101 -10.42 19.88 3.81
C TYR A 101 -9.30 19.27 4.67
N TRP A 102 -8.05 19.69 4.43
CA TRP A 102 -6.87 19.16 5.12
C TRP A 102 -6.95 19.27 6.64
N PHE A 103 -7.47 20.39 7.17
CA PHE A 103 -7.56 20.64 8.61
C PHE A 103 -8.89 20.21 9.24
N SER A 104 -9.79 19.56 8.47
CA SER A 104 -11.10 19.16 8.97
C SER A 104 -11.00 18.07 10.06
N LYS A 105 -11.90 18.16 11.05
CA LYS A 105 -12.02 17.15 12.12
C LYS A 105 -12.22 15.74 11.55
N LYS A 106 -12.93 15.63 10.44
CA LYS A 106 -13.23 14.36 9.76
C LYS A 106 -11.93 13.73 9.21
N ARG A 107 -11.13 14.50 8.45
CA ARG A 107 -9.84 14.03 7.93
C ARG A 107 -8.89 13.63 9.08
N LEU A 108 -8.82 14.41 10.15
CA LEU A 108 -7.99 14.11 11.33
C LEU A 108 -8.42 12.81 12.04
N LYS A 109 -9.73 12.51 12.12
CA LYS A 109 -10.22 11.22 12.65
C LYS A 109 -9.78 10.05 11.78
N LEU A 110 -9.91 10.17 10.45
CA LEU A 110 -9.47 9.13 9.50
C LEU A 110 -7.95 8.94 9.58
N GLN A 111 -7.17 10.01 9.70
CA GLN A 111 -5.72 9.95 9.88
C GLN A 111 -5.33 9.11 11.12
N LYS A 112 -5.96 9.37 12.25
CA LYS A 112 -5.72 8.59 13.48
C LYS A 112 -6.00 7.10 13.30
N LEU A 113 -7.05 6.74 12.56
CA LEU A 113 -7.35 5.33 12.24
C LEU A 113 -6.27 4.69 11.36
N ILE A 114 -5.78 5.43 10.37
CA ILE A 114 -4.70 4.97 9.49
C ILE A 114 -3.42 4.78 10.29
N ASP A 115 -3.05 5.77 11.11
CA ASP A 115 -1.79 5.77 11.87
C ASP A 115 -1.74 4.65 12.92
N LYS A 116 -2.86 4.30 13.55
CA LYS A 116 -2.94 3.24 14.58
C LYS A 116 -2.38 1.88 14.11
N LYS A 117 -2.48 1.57 12.82
CA LYS A 117 -2.04 0.29 12.25
C LYS A 117 -0.72 0.39 11.46
N ARG A 118 -0.25 1.60 11.25
CA ARG A 118 0.92 1.92 10.42
C ARG A 118 2.23 1.36 10.97
N SER A 119 2.36 1.22 12.29
CA SER A 119 3.58 0.71 12.94
C SER A 119 4.00 -0.68 12.48
N LYS A 120 3.04 -1.50 12.01
CA LYS A 120 3.29 -2.86 11.50
C LYS A 120 3.81 -2.87 10.06
N VAL A 121 3.55 -1.81 9.29
CA VAL A 121 3.92 -1.72 7.87
C VAL A 121 5.37 -1.28 7.75
N SER A 122 6.29 -2.23 7.79
CA SER A 122 7.72 -1.98 7.66
C SER A 122 8.41 -3.18 7.01
N GLY A 123 9.36 -2.93 6.12
CA GLY A 123 10.09 -3.99 5.44
C GLY A 123 11.01 -3.50 4.35
N ASP A 124 11.68 -4.45 3.72
CA ASP A 124 12.52 -4.26 2.55
C ASP A 124 11.77 -4.75 1.31
N ILE A 125 11.92 -4.04 0.21
CA ILE A 125 11.33 -4.41 -1.07
C ILE A 125 12.34 -4.26 -2.19
N VAL A 126 12.33 -5.19 -3.13
CA VAL A 126 13.08 -5.10 -4.36
C VAL A 126 12.12 -4.88 -5.51
N LEU A 127 12.34 -3.81 -6.25
CA LEU A 127 11.54 -3.41 -7.40
C LEU A 127 12.41 -3.40 -8.65
N SER A 128 11.86 -3.87 -9.76
CA SER A 128 12.37 -3.65 -11.11
C SER A 128 11.60 -2.49 -11.75
N LEU A 129 12.33 -1.55 -12.34
CA LEU A 129 11.78 -0.39 -13.04
C LEU A 129 12.17 -0.51 -14.50
N CYS A 130 11.20 -0.65 -15.41
CA CYS A 130 11.47 -0.82 -16.82
C CYS A 130 10.32 -0.31 -17.69
N LYS A 131 10.62 0.57 -18.65
CA LYS A 131 9.67 1.02 -19.70
C LYS A 131 8.26 1.34 -19.17
N GLY A 132 8.16 2.20 -18.17
CA GLY A 132 6.90 2.62 -17.58
C GLY A 132 6.31 1.66 -16.53
N ASN A 133 6.88 0.47 -16.35
CA ASN A 133 6.37 -0.56 -15.45
C ASN A 133 7.22 -0.70 -14.18
N ILE A 134 6.52 -1.04 -13.08
CA ILE A 134 7.13 -1.41 -11.80
C ILE A 134 6.74 -2.85 -11.48
N THR A 135 7.75 -3.72 -11.36
CA THR A 135 7.55 -5.11 -10.95
C THR A 135 8.12 -5.33 -9.56
N VAL A 136 7.33 -5.90 -8.67
CA VAL A 136 7.77 -6.27 -7.33
C VAL A 136 8.47 -7.62 -7.39
N LEU A 137 9.78 -7.64 -7.19
CA LEU A 137 10.59 -8.86 -7.26
C LEU A 137 10.63 -9.60 -5.92
N SER A 138 10.77 -8.89 -4.80
CA SER A 138 10.75 -9.51 -3.48
C SER A 138 10.25 -8.58 -2.38
N ARG A 139 9.76 -9.20 -1.30
CA ARG A 139 9.30 -8.54 -0.07
C ARG A 139 9.93 -9.21 1.13
N ARG A 140 10.52 -8.43 2.03
CA ARG A 140 11.07 -8.94 3.30
C ARG A 140 10.54 -8.09 4.45
N THR A 141 9.94 -8.72 5.45
CA THR A 141 9.46 -8.04 6.66
C THR A 141 9.59 -8.94 7.88
N LYS A 142 9.78 -8.32 9.05
CA LYS A 142 9.73 -9.01 10.34
C LYS A 142 8.29 -9.23 10.81
N ASN A 143 7.36 -8.36 10.41
CA ASN A 143 5.96 -8.34 10.83
C ASN A 143 5.07 -9.09 9.82
N LYS A 144 5.28 -10.40 9.64
CA LYS A 144 4.53 -11.18 8.64
C LYS A 144 3.13 -11.53 9.15
N ALA A 145 2.08 -11.06 8.47
CA ALA A 145 0.75 -11.65 8.52
C ALA A 145 0.63 -12.83 7.54
N TYR A 146 1.50 -12.90 6.56
CA TYR A 146 1.58 -13.93 5.51
C TYR A 146 2.58 -15.03 5.85
N SER A 147 2.21 -16.30 5.61
CA SER A 147 3.10 -17.46 5.77
C SER A 147 3.02 -18.35 4.53
N MET A 148 4.12 -18.44 3.78
CA MET A 148 4.24 -19.34 2.61
C MET A 148 3.88 -20.79 2.94
N LYS A 149 4.26 -21.26 4.15
CA LYS A 149 3.97 -22.63 4.60
C LYS A 149 2.49 -22.94 4.77
N LYS A 150 1.63 -21.90 4.92
CA LYS A 150 0.18 -22.06 5.16
C LYS A 150 -0.69 -21.76 3.94
N VAL A 151 -0.14 -21.18 2.88
CA VAL A 151 -0.90 -20.57 1.77
C VAL A 151 -0.46 -21.11 0.39
N SER A 152 0.39 -22.13 0.33
CA SER A 152 0.72 -22.80 -0.91
C SER A 152 -0.52 -23.58 -1.40
N PHE A 153 -0.89 -23.41 -2.67
CA PHE A 153 -1.93 -24.20 -3.34
C PHE A 153 -1.48 -25.64 -3.61
N GLU A 154 -0.20 -25.95 -3.39
CA GLU A 154 0.31 -27.31 -3.41
C GLU A 154 -0.19 -28.06 -2.16
N GLU A 155 -0.41 -29.40 -2.29
CA GLU A 155 -0.84 -30.24 -1.18
C GLU A 155 0.10 -30.12 0.01
N ASN A 156 -0.31 -29.32 0.98
CA ASN A 156 0.44 -29.08 2.21
C ASN A 156 -0.15 -29.94 3.32
N LYS A 157 0.62 -30.89 3.85
CA LYS A 157 0.27 -31.72 5.02
C LYS A 157 -0.12 -30.90 6.27
N THR A 158 0.17 -29.58 6.28
CA THR A 158 -0.18 -28.66 7.36
C THR A 158 -1.55 -27.98 7.21
N PHE A 159 -2.20 -28.11 6.04
CA PHE A 159 -3.52 -27.53 5.79
C PHE A 159 -4.63 -28.48 6.21
N ASN A 160 -5.23 -28.27 7.36
CA ASN A 160 -6.32 -29.09 7.86
C ASN A 160 -7.65 -28.65 7.23
N LYS A 161 -8.06 -29.32 6.15
CA LYS A 161 -9.31 -29.07 5.39
C LYS A 161 -10.54 -29.03 6.32
N ARG A 162 -10.61 -29.94 7.30
CA ARG A 162 -11.73 -30.05 8.24
C ARG A 162 -11.89 -28.83 9.14
N LYS A 163 -10.77 -28.19 9.55
CA LYS A 163 -10.81 -26.93 10.32
C LYS A 163 -11.35 -25.78 9.48
N VAL A 164 -11.02 -25.73 8.19
CA VAL A 164 -11.52 -24.68 7.28
C VAL A 164 -13.00 -24.87 6.99
N GLU A 165 -13.45 -26.10 6.75
CA GLU A 165 -14.88 -26.41 6.58
C GLU A 165 -15.70 -26.03 7.81
N ASN A 166 -15.22 -26.36 9.01
CA ASN A 166 -15.87 -25.98 10.27
C ASN A 166 -15.93 -24.46 10.44
N PHE A 167 -14.88 -23.75 10.07
CA PHE A 167 -14.86 -22.28 10.10
C PHE A 167 -15.89 -21.68 9.13
N ILE A 168 -15.96 -22.20 7.90
CA ILE A 168 -16.93 -21.76 6.89
C ILE A 168 -18.36 -22.05 7.36
N LYS A 169 -18.64 -23.26 7.87
CA LYS A 169 -19.95 -23.64 8.42
C LYS A 169 -20.36 -22.77 9.60
N PHE A 170 -19.42 -22.39 10.47
CA PHE A 170 -19.67 -21.49 11.58
C PHE A 170 -20.04 -20.08 11.11
N HIS A 171 -19.27 -19.55 10.15
CA HIS A 171 -19.54 -18.23 9.58
C HIS A 171 -20.85 -18.16 8.80
N SER A 172 -21.20 -19.18 8.03
CA SER A 172 -22.46 -19.20 7.30
C SER A 172 -23.67 -19.19 8.24
N LYS A 173 -23.58 -19.87 9.40
CA LYS A 173 -24.63 -19.85 10.42
C LYS A 173 -24.81 -18.47 11.09
N GLN A 174 -23.74 -17.68 11.19
CA GLN A 174 -23.82 -16.31 11.71
C GLN A 174 -24.47 -15.35 10.72
N LEU A 175 -24.17 -15.50 9.42
CA LEU A 175 -24.76 -14.68 8.34
C LEU A 175 -26.28 -14.92 8.19
N ASN A 176 -26.74 -16.13 8.46
CA ASN A 176 -28.17 -16.47 8.40
C ASN A 176 -28.97 -16.01 9.64
N LYS A 177 -28.31 -15.42 10.64
CA LYS A 177 -28.94 -14.87 11.86
C LYS A 177 -28.96 -13.33 11.88
N ALA A 178 -28.38 -12.69 10.89
CA ALA A 178 -28.35 -11.25 10.70
C ALA A 178 -29.34 -10.84 9.60
#